data_5426697e1d7f87dc5b532be93026609a
#
_entry.id   5426697e1d7f87dc5b532be93026609a
#
_cell.length_a   1.000
_cell.length_b   1.000
_cell.length_c   1.000
_cell.angle_alpha   90.00
_cell.angle_beta   90.00
_cell.angle_gamma   90.00
#
_symmetry.space_group_name_H-M   'P 1'
#
loop_
_entity.id
_entity.type
_entity.pdbx_description
1 polymer ?
#
loop_
_entity_poly.entity_id
_entity_poly.type
_entity_poly.pdbx_seq_one_letter_code
_entity_poly.pdbx_strand_id
1 'polypeptide(L)'
;MISNNNRVEQVAREDLVMFINACLACTGQREFYDDAYGQRVSIDFLHDYILGNYRLLYARSLAAGINHFNQAQIILKLLATGKDTLPKHKEEEGALIAHALNALPPQRAWGVLQQLRQQRINNRRSRAIARDYLQQRGDLSFHAVKYRPKVRAIASHAHLKLQGELGTFLFRNWKQKVYETELFEKFRQAHFSEQAIYDLPFTVAEGLAAKHKVKRDVFLTRIQQQMTVGEKLRFQGAAERTEKVEIDLDLGKLPLTKLALYILSLPLERRKEQREIFHQALERSARSVLKKAPLKLGKVAAVLDCSYSSSGSSEKRRRPLGVAVATHYLLQAASQEYRAFWTVPVEDALQVRPHGQTDLATPLLAALGSGADLVVIVSDGCENYPPNGAAEVLRIFRAKLDPKRRTSIIHCNPVFNSEDFSLRNLSASIPTVGLRDAEDLPTMLGFARFADGSAPLSELEAYLAERVQQMLSET
;
A
#
# COMPACT_ATOMS: atom_id res chain seq x y z
N MET A 1 33.49 12.38 -23.44
CA MET A 1 32.74 13.50 -22.80
C MET A 1 31.25 13.21 -23.01
N ILE A 2 30.53 12.91 -21.94
CA ILE A 2 29.08 12.81 -21.98
C ILE A 2 28.54 14.20 -22.28
N SER A 3 27.71 14.38 -23.31
CA SER A 3 27.13 15.69 -23.63
C SER A 3 26.34 16.20 -22.43
N ASN A 4 26.25 17.52 -22.25
CA ASN A 4 25.53 18.12 -21.12
C ASN A 4 24.06 17.65 -21.05
N ASN A 5 23.43 17.39 -22.21
CA ASN A 5 22.08 16.80 -22.33
C ASN A 5 21.99 15.39 -21.73
N ASN A 6 22.94 14.50 -22.02
CA ASN A 6 22.92 13.13 -21.49
C ASN A 6 23.02 13.12 -19.96
N ARG A 7 23.73 14.07 -19.35
CA ARG A 7 23.82 14.17 -17.89
C ARG A 7 22.51 14.65 -17.28
N VAL A 8 21.84 15.61 -17.88
CA VAL A 8 20.53 16.10 -17.41
C VAL A 8 19.46 14.99 -17.48
N GLU A 9 19.41 14.24 -18.59
CA GLU A 9 18.49 13.13 -18.75
C GLU A 9 18.79 12.00 -17.74
N GLN A 10 20.05 11.71 -17.48
CA GLN A 10 20.44 10.73 -16.49
C GLN A 10 19.97 11.13 -15.09
N VAL A 11 20.21 12.38 -14.66
CA VAL A 11 19.76 12.90 -13.37
C VAL A 11 18.22 12.81 -13.26
N ALA A 12 17.50 13.27 -14.28
CA ALA A 12 16.05 13.23 -14.28
C ALA A 12 15.49 11.80 -14.15
N ARG A 13 16.12 10.83 -14.81
CA ARG A 13 15.76 9.41 -14.68
C ARG A 13 16.01 8.91 -13.25
N GLU A 14 17.20 9.17 -12.69
CA GLU A 14 17.56 8.74 -11.34
C GLU A 14 16.62 9.33 -10.29
N ASP A 15 16.30 10.61 -10.38
CA ASP A 15 15.33 11.29 -9.52
C ASP A 15 13.94 10.65 -9.56
N LEU A 16 13.44 10.37 -10.77
CA LEU A 16 12.12 9.76 -10.95
C LEU A 16 12.06 8.32 -10.45
N VAL A 17 13.09 7.51 -10.72
CA VAL A 17 13.19 6.14 -10.22
C VAL A 17 13.26 6.12 -8.71
N MET A 18 14.08 6.98 -8.10
CA MET A 18 14.19 7.14 -6.65
C MET A 18 12.82 7.53 -6.05
N PHE A 19 12.15 8.52 -6.63
CA PHE A 19 10.84 8.96 -6.17
C PHE A 19 9.76 7.87 -6.25
N ILE A 20 9.66 7.17 -7.39
CA ILE A 20 8.68 6.10 -7.56
C ILE A 20 8.96 4.98 -6.54
N ASN A 21 10.22 4.57 -6.38
CA ASN A 21 10.61 3.58 -5.38
C ASN A 21 10.25 4.02 -3.95
N ALA A 22 10.54 5.27 -3.59
CA ALA A 22 10.14 5.83 -2.31
C ALA A 22 8.60 5.78 -2.14
N CYS A 23 7.84 6.16 -3.18
CA CYS A 23 6.38 6.13 -3.16
C CYS A 23 5.77 4.73 -3.11
N LEU A 24 6.51 3.70 -3.48
CA LEU A 24 6.09 2.31 -3.35
C LEU A 24 6.19 1.83 -1.89
N ALA A 25 7.28 2.13 -1.18
CA ALA A 25 7.57 1.62 0.16
C ALA A 25 7.11 2.57 1.29
N CYS A 26 7.38 3.87 1.18
CA CYS A 26 7.12 4.85 2.24
C CYS A 26 5.63 5.10 2.46
N THR A 27 5.19 5.11 3.72
CA THR A 27 3.82 5.47 4.14
C THR A 27 3.80 6.58 5.20
N GLY A 28 4.94 7.24 5.45
CA GLY A 28 5.08 8.27 6.48
C GLY A 28 4.90 7.77 7.92
N GLN A 29 4.97 6.44 8.12
CA GLN A 29 4.90 5.77 9.42
C GLN A 29 6.31 5.39 9.87
N ARG A 30 6.47 5.24 11.19
CA ARG A 30 7.72 4.77 11.79
C ARG A 30 8.17 3.44 11.18
N GLU A 31 9.47 3.32 10.88
CA GLU A 31 10.14 2.08 10.50
C GLU A 31 10.97 1.53 11.66
N PHE A 32 11.68 0.41 11.44
CA PHE A 32 12.50 -0.18 12.50
C PHE A 32 13.64 0.75 12.93
N TYR A 33 14.33 1.35 11.95
CA TYR A 33 15.47 2.23 12.19
C TYR A 33 15.13 3.73 12.18
N ASP A 34 13.94 4.12 11.67
CA ASP A 34 13.55 5.50 11.44
C ASP A 34 12.29 5.88 12.22
N ASP A 35 12.21 7.12 12.70
CA ASP A 35 10.98 7.64 13.30
C ASP A 35 9.96 8.12 12.25
N ALA A 36 8.72 8.36 12.69
CA ALA A 36 7.65 8.80 11.81
C ALA A 36 7.84 10.25 11.32
N TYR A 37 8.57 11.08 12.04
CA TYR A 37 8.84 12.46 11.65
C TYR A 37 9.84 12.50 10.50
N GLY A 38 10.99 11.82 10.64
CA GLY A 38 11.99 11.69 9.58
C GLY A 38 11.37 11.11 8.29
N GLN A 39 10.59 10.05 8.40
CA GLN A 39 9.87 9.45 7.26
C GLN A 39 8.97 10.46 6.53
N ARG A 40 8.23 11.29 7.27
CA ARG A 40 7.33 12.30 6.66
C ARG A 40 8.08 13.45 6.03
N VAL A 41 9.10 13.99 6.69
CA VAL A 41 9.89 15.10 6.17
C VAL A 41 10.60 14.70 4.88
N SER A 42 11.21 13.53 4.86
CA SER A 42 11.95 13.05 3.69
C SER A 42 11.05 12.77 2.49
N ILE A 43 9.92 12.09 2.69
CA ILE A 43 9.00 11.81 1.58
C ILE A 43 8.31 13.10 1.08
N ASP A 44 7.98 14.05 1.96
CA ASP A 44 7.37 15.32 1.58
C ASP A 44 8.32 16.19 0.76
N PHE A 45 9.60 16.22 1.14
CA PHE A 45 10.67 16.84 0.35
C PHE A 45 10.76 16.25 -1.06
N LEU A 46 10.75 14.92 -1.19
CA LEU A 46 10.77 14.26 -2.51
C LEU A 46 9.56 14.66 -3.36
N HIS A 47 8.37 14.70 -2.75
CA HIS A 47 7.18 15.16 -3.45
C HIS A 47 7.31 16.59 -3.98
N ASP A 48 7.86 17.52 -3.19
CA ASP A 48 8.04 18.91 -3.59
C ASP A 48 9.12 19.05 -4.66
N TYR A 49 10.21 18.32 -4.53
CA TYR A 49 11.32 18.32 -5.47
C TYR A 49 10.86 17.82 -6.86
N ILE A 50 10.19 16.68 -6.93
CA ILE A 50 9.73 16.11 -8.20
C ILE A 50 8.60 16.94 -8.83
N LEU A 51 7.67 17.45 -8.01
CA LEU A 51 6.64 18.37 -8.50
C LEU A 51 7.24 19.64 -9.12
N GLY A 52 8.26 20.21 -8.49
CA GLY A 52 8.92 21.44 -8.97
C GLY A 52 9.69 21.25 -10.27
N ASN A 53 10.35 20.11 -10.44
CA ASN A 53 11.23 19.84 -11.58
C ASN A 53 10.54 19.06 -12.71
N TYR A 54 9.61 18.13 -12.41
CA TYR A 54 9.08 17.16 -13.36
C TYR A 54 7.55 17.02 -13.27
N ARG A 55 6.81 18.13 -13.21
CA ARG A 55 5.37 18.16 -12.91
C ARG A 55 4.52 17.13 -13.67
N LEU A 56 4.71 16.97 -14.98
CA LEU A 56 3.92 16.02 -15.77
C LEU A 56 4.21 14.57 -15.37
N LEU A 57 5.49 14.23 -15.17
CA LEU A 57 5.92 12.89 -14.75
C LEU A 57 5.52 12.62 -13.30
N TYR A 58 5.50 13.66 -12.46
CA TYR A 58 4.93 13.58 -11.11
C TYR A 58 3.43 13.22 -11.15
N ALA A 59 2.64 13.84 -12.04
CA ALA A 59 1.24 13.48 -12.20
C ALA A 59 1.07 12.05 -12.74
N ARG A 60 1.87 11.65 -13.74
CA ARG A 60 1.87 10.30 -14.33
C ARG A 60 2.27 9.21 -13.33
N SER A 61 3.03 9.54 -12.29
CA SER A 61 3.36 8.62 -11.21
C SER A 61 2.12 8.07 -10.47
N LEU A 62 0.95 8.73 -10.58
CA LEU A 62 -0.33 8.18 -10.10
C LEU A 62 -0.68 6.84 -10.74
N ALA A 63 -0.24 6.59 -11.97
CA ALA A 63 -0.47 5.35 -12.70
C ALA A 63 0.65 4.29 -12.49
N ALA A 64 1.73 4.62 -11.77
CA ALA A 64 2.88 3.74 -11.57
C ALA A 64 2.67 2.64 -10.51
N GLY A 65 1.47 2.47 -9.95
CA GLY A 65 1.20 1.48 -8.91
C GLY A 65 1.66 1.88 -7.50
N ILE A 66 2.00 3.14 -7.30
CA ILE A 66 2.42 3.68 -5.99
C ILE A 66 1.34 3.53 -4.92
N ASN A 67 1.74 3.52 -3.66
CA ASN A 67 0.80 3.30 -2.57
C ASN A 67 -0.19 4.47 -2.35
N HIS A 68 -1.35 4.16 -1.74
CA HIS A 68 -2.44 5.12 -1.54
C HIS A 68 -2.06 6.35 -0.70
N PHE A 69 -1.03 6.27 0.16
CA PHE A 69 -0.56 7.42 0.93
C PHE A 69 0.07 8.45 -0.02
N ASN A 70 0.97 8.01 -0.90
CA ASN A 70 1.64 8.88 -1.87
C ASN A 70 0.71 9.34 -3.00
N GLN A 71 -0.23 8.49 -3.46
CA GLN A 71 -1.30 8.94 -4.37
C GLN A 71 -2.07 10.13 -3.78
N ALA A 72 -2.45 10.05 -2.49
CA ALA A 72 -3.13 11.14 -1.81
C ALA A 72 -2.29 12.43 -1.76
N GLN A 73 -1.00 12.33 -1.51
CA GLN A 73 -0.08 13.49 -1.50
C GLN A 73 0.06 14.11 -2.89
N ILE A 74 0.22 13.29 -3.94
CA ILE A 74 0.30 13.78 -5.32
C ILE A 74 -0.98 14.55 -5.68
N ILE A 75 -2.16 13.99 -5.41
CA ILE A 75 -3.45 14.66 -5.68
C ILE A 75 -3.52 16.01 -4.98
N LEU A 76 -3.17 16.08 -3.70
CA LEU A 76 -3.23 17.33 -2.92
C LEU A 76 -2.27 18.37 -3.46
N LYS A 77 -1.01 18.02 -3.71
CA LYS A 77 0.01 18.94 -4.22
C LYS A 77 -0.31 19.44 -5.63
N LEU A 78 -0.81 18.59 -6.53
CA LEU A 78 -1.27 19.00 -7.87
C LEU A 78 -2.46 19.94 -7.82
N LEU A 79 -3.42 19.73 -6.91
CA LEU A 79 -4.56 20.60 -6.71
C LEU A 79 -4.17 21.94 -6.05
N ALA A 80 -3.21 21.94 -5.14
CA ALA A 80 -2.69 23.15 -4.52
C ALA A 80 -2.00 24.07 -5.52
N THR A 81 -1.23 23.49 -6.46
CA THR A 81 -0.43 24.20 -7.47
C THR A 81 -1.09 24.20 -8.87
N GLY A 82 -2.41 24.05 -8.93
CA GLY A 82 -3.14 23.89 -10.20
C GLY A 82 -3.02 25.07 -11.18
N LYS A 83 -2.64 26.28 -10.70
CA LYS A 83 -2.35 27.45 -11.53
C LYS A 83 -1.05 27.31 -12.34
N ASP A 84 -0.10 26.50 -11.85
CA ASP A 84 1.21 26.31 -12.45
C ASP A 84 1.20 25.23 -13.55
N THR A 85 0.05 24.57 -13.77
CA THR A 85 -0.12 23.55 -14.80
C THR A 85 -0.09 24.19 -16.19
N LEU A 86 0.79 23.71 -17.08
CA LEU A 86 0.83 24.14 -18.47
C LEU A 86 -0.51 23.84 -19.18
N PRO A 87 -1.01 24.72 -20.04
CA PRO A 87 -2.31 24.55 -20.72
C PRO A 87 -2.48 23.20 -21.39
N LYS A 88 -1.44 22.73 -22.10
CA LYS A 88 -1.41 21.43 -22.81
C LYS A 88 -1.48 20.19 -21.90
N HIS A 89 -1.18 20.32 -20.59
CA HIS A 89 -1.17 19.20 -19.64
C HIS A 89 -2.40 19.22 -18.70
N LYS A 90 -3.27 20.23 -18.80
CA LYS A 90 -4.41 20.41 -17.86
C LYS A 90 -5.40 19.27 -17.91
N GLU A 91 -5.69 18.78 -19.09
CA GLU A 91 -6.67 17.72 -19.29
C GLU A 91 -6.16 16.38 -18.74
N GLU A 92 -4.95 15.97 -19.15
CA GLU A 92 -4.32 14.73 -18.66
C GLU A 92 -4.18 14.74 -17.13
N GLU A 93 -3.63 15.83 -16.55
CA GLU A 93 -3.48 15.95 -15.10
C GLU A 93 -4.84 15.91 -14.39
N GLY A 94 -5.90 16.50 -15.00
CA GLY A 94 -7.26 16.46 -14.47
C GLY A 94 -7.85 15.05 -14.45
N ALA A 95 -7.71 14.32 -15.55
CA ALA A 95 -8.18 12.95 -15.66
C ALA A 95 -7.47 12.02 -14.68
N LEU A 96 -6.14 12.14 -14.57
CA LEU A 96 -5.35 11.36 -13.60
C LEU A 96 -5.78 11.60 -12.15
N ILE A 97 -6.00 12.87 -11.77
CA ILE A 97 -6.46 13.20 -10.41
C ILE A 97 -7.85 12.60 -10.16
N ALA A 98 -8.79 12.75 -11.10
CA ALA A 98 -10.15 12.27 -10.94
C ALA A 98 -10.19 10.74 -10.83
N HIS A 99 -9.48 10.05 -11.73
CA HIS A 99 -9.40 8.59 -11.71
C HIS A 99 -8.74 8.08 -10.41
N ALA A 100 -7.56 8.59 -10.05
CA ALA A 100 -6.86 8.18 -8.85
C ALA A 100 -7.69 8.42 -7.57
N LEU A 101 -8.38 9.57 -7.47
CA LEU A 101 -9.26 9.87 -6.33
C LEU A 101 -10.43 8.89 -6.23
N ASN A 102 -11.02 8.48 -7.37
CA ASN A 102 -12.12 7.51 -7.41
C ASN A 102 -11.64 6.08 -7.07
N ALA A 103 -10.44 5.72 -7.48
CA ALA A 103 -9.83 4.42 -7.19
C ALA A 103 -9.36 4.28 -5.73
N LEU A 104 -9.07 5.38 -5.04
CA LEU A 104 -8.70 5.34 -3.62
C LEU A 104 -9.81 4.73 -2.76
N PRO A 105 -9.45 3.95 -1.72
CA PRO A 105 -10.41 3.53 -0.71
C PRO A 105 -11.21 4.73 -0.18
N PRO A 106 -12.54 4.62 -0.02
CA PRO A 106 -13.41 5.75 0.33
C PRO A 106 -12.93 6.57 1.54
N GLN A 107 -12.41 5.89 2.58
CA GLN A 107 -11.86 6.56 3.75
C GLN A 107 -10.67 7.47 3.40
N ARG A 108 -9.82 7.06 2.46
CA ARG A 108 -8.66 7.83 1.97
C ARG A 108 -9.13 8.99 1.10
N ALA A 109 -10.01 8.75 0.14
CA ALA A 109 -10.55 9.79 -0.73
C ALA A 109 -11.24 10.91 0.07
N TRP A 110 -12.11 10.57 1.04
CA TRP A 110 -12.69 11.55 1.96
C TRP A 110 -11.64 12.23 2.83
N GLY A 111 -10.52 11.56 3.13
CA GLY A 111 -9.36 12.16 3.80
C GLY A 111 -8.70 13.24 2.95
N VAL A 112 -8.42 12.95 1.67
CA VAL A 112 -7.87 13.91 0.70
C VAL A 112 -8.77 15.13 0.58
N LEU A 113 -10.06 14.93 0.35
CA LEU A 113 -11.02 16.03 0.24
C LEU A 113 -11.11 16.88 1.51
N GLN A 114 -11.01 16.25 2.69
CA GLN A 114 -10.95 16.99 3.96
C GLN A 114 -9.67 17.82 4.07
N GLN A 115 -8.53 17.32 3.60
CA GLN A 115 -7.27 18.05 3.61
C GLN A 115 -7.30 19.27 2.69
N LEU A 116 -8.02 19.23 1.55
CA LEU A 116 -8.25 20.44 0.73
C LEU A 116 -8.81 21.59 1.57
N ARG A 117 -9.78 21.31 2.44
CA ARG A 117 -10.32 22.30 3.37
C ARG A 117 -9.30 22.75 4.41
N GLN A 118 -8.59 21.82 5.04
CA GLN A 118 -7.62 22.13 6.10
C GLN A 118 -6.47 23.00 5.58
N GLN A 119 -6.00 22.72 4.37
CA GLN A 119 -4.95 23.47 3.69
C GLN A 119 -5.46 24.68 2.90
N ARG A 120 -6.77 25.01 2.99
CA ARG A 120 -7.43 26.11 2.30
C ARG A 120 -7.26 26.08 0.77
N ILE A 121 -7.15 24.91 0.18
CA ILE A 121 -7.05 24.72 -1.27
C ILE A 121 -8.46 24.80 -1.85
N ASN A 122 -8.85 25.99 -2.33
CA ASN A 122 -10.19 26.26 -2.84
C ASN A 122 -10.15 27.01 -4.18
N ASN A 123 -9.60 26.36 -5.21
CA ASN A 123 -9.58 26.85 -6.58
C ASN A 123 -10.70 26.21 -7.42
N ARG A 124 -10.90 26.70 -8.66
CA ARG A 124 -11.94 26.18 -9.57
C ARG A 124 -11.81 24.68 -9.79
N ARG A 125 -10.58 24.18 -9.92
CA ARG A 125 -10.29 22.77 -10.19
C ARG A 125 -10.60 21.89 -8.97
N SER A 126 -10.17 22.27 -7.78
CA SER A 126 -10.45 21.50 -6.55
C SER A 126 -11.95 21.41 -6.28
N ARG A 127 -12.72 22.47 -6.56
CA ARG A 127 -14.19 22.46 -6.45
C ARG A 127 -14.84 21.55 -7.47
N ALA A 128 -14.37 21.53 -8.73
CA ALA A 128 -14.87 20.64 -9.77
C ALA A 128 -14.63 19.17 -9.39
N ILE A 129 -13.41 18.82 -9.02
CA ILE A 129 -13.04 17.46 -8.58
C ILE A 129 -13.89 17.01 -7.38
N ALA A 130 -14.09 17.87 -6.38
CA ALA A 130 -14.90 17.54 -5.22
C ALA A 130 -16.38 17.31 -5.59
N ARG A 131 -16.93 18.13 -6.48
CA ARG A 131 -18.30 17.99 -6.98
C ARG A 131 -18.46 16.69 -7.74
N ASP A 132 -17.56 16.42 -8.70
CA ASP A 132 -17.63 15.25 -9.57
C ASP A 132 -17.47 13.96 -8.76
N TYR A 133 -16.57 13.93 -7.77
CA TYR A 133 -16.45 12.82 -6.82
C TYR A 133 -17.75 12.55 -6.04
N LEU A 134 -18.44 13.59 -5.57
CA LEU A 134 -19.73 13.45 -4.88
C LEU A 134 -20.83 12.94 -5.81
N GLN A 135 -20.91 13.45 -7.04
CA GLN A 135 -21.95 13.10 -8.00
C GLN A 135 -21.83 11.68 -8.54
N GLN A 136 -20.61 11.18 -8.67
CA GLN A 136 -20.33 9.83 -9.18
C GLN A 136 -20.51 8.73 -8.11
N ARG A 137 -20.79 9.06 -6.84
CA ARG A 137 -21.00 8.07 -5.78
C ARG A 137 -22.43 7.52 -5.79
N GLY A 138 -22.57 6.26 -6.27
CA GLY A 138 -23.86 5.57 -6.28
C GLY A 138 -24.45 5.32 -4.88
N ASP A 139 -23.60 5.20 -3.83
CA ASP A 139 -23.98 4.95 -2.44
C ASP A 139 -23.73 6.18 -1.54
N LEU A 140 -24.01 7.40 -2.04
CA LEU A 140 -23.74 8.65 -1.34
C LEU A 140 -24.45 8.74 0.02
N SER A 141 -25.63 8.11 0.18
CA SER A 141 -26.33 8.01 1.48
C SER A 141 -25.51 7.25 2.52
N PHE A 142 -24.88 6.13 2.14
CA PHE A 142 -23.96 5.37 3.00
C PHE A 142 -22.75 6.22 3.39
N HIS A 143 -22.13 6.92 2.43
CA HIS A 143 -21.00 7.80 2.69
C HIS A 143 -21.39 8.98 3.58
N ALA A 144 -22.59 9.55 3.37
CA ALA A 144 -23.11 10.64 4.18
C ALA A 144 -23.31 10.22 5.64
N VAL A 145 -23.67 8.98 5.91
CA VAL A 145 -23.78 8.44 7.27
C VAL A 145 -22.39 8.13 7.83
N LYS A 146 -21.61 7.32 7.11
CA LYS A 146 -20.30 6.81 7.59
C LYS A 146 -19.25 7.90 7.75
N TYR A 147 -19.23 8.87 6.85
CA TYR A 147 -18.23 9.96 6.80
C TYR A 147 -18.86 11.34 6.96
N ARG A 148 -20.01 11.43 7.66
CA ARG A 148 -20.83 12.64 7.76
C ARG A 148 -20.07 13.94 7.98
N PRO A 149 -19.13 14.05 8.96
CA PRO A 149 -18.37 15.28 9.15
C PRO A 149 -17.52 15.68 7.94
N LYS A 150 -16.94 14.71 7.24
CA LYS A 150 -16.09 14.95 6.06
C LYS A 150 -16.94 15.37 4.85
N VAL A 151 -18.04 14.65 4.58
CA VAL A 151 -18.97 14.98 3.48
C VAL A 151 -19.53 16.39 3.66
N ARG A 152 -20.01 16.72 4.86
CA ARG A 152 -20.48 18.06 5.20
C ARG A 152 -19.39 19.12 5.01
N ALA A 153 -18.18 18.85 5.48
CA ALA A 153 -17.07 19.78 5.41
C ALA A 153 -16.69 20.12 3.96
N ILE A 154 -16.60 19.10 3.10
CA ILE A 154 -16.20 19.31 1.70
C ILE A 154 -17.34 19.94 0.88
N ALA A 155 -18.59 19.56 1.12
CA ALA A 155 -19.72 20.19 0.46
C ALA A 155 -19.78 21.71 0.77
N SER A 156 -19.53 22.10 2.02
CA SER A 156 -19.42 23.52 2.40
C SER A 156 -18.20 24.20 1.75
N HIS A 157 -17.03 23.56 1.77
CA HIS A 157 -15.80 24.12 1.23
C HIS A 157 -15.85 24.33 -0.29
N ALA A 158 -16.46 23.40 -1.01
CA ALA A 158 -16.63 23.47 -2.45
C ALA A 158 -17.89 24.25 -2.89
N HIS A 159 -18.63 24.85 -1.95
CA HIS A 159 -19.90 25.57 -2.19
C HIS A 159 -20.96 24.74 -2.92
N LEU A 160 -21.06 23.44 -2.59
CA LEU A 160 -22.02 22.54 -3.23
C LEU A 160 -23.40 22.69 -2.58
N LYS A 161 -24.41 22.97 -3.39
CA LYS A 161 -25.82 22.99 -2.95
C LYS A 161 -26.38 21.57 -3.03
N LEU A 162 -26.39 20.87 -1.90
CA LEU A 162 -27.02 19.55 -1.78
C LEU A 162 -28.51 19.73 -1.50
N GLN A 163 -29.36 19.15 -2.36
CA GLN A 163 -30.82 19.26 -2.29
C GLN A 163 -31.43 18.03 -1.59
N GLY A 164 -32.73 18.09 -1.34
CA GLY A 164 -33.52 16.99 -0.81
C GLY A 164 -33.10 16.55 0.59
N GLU A 165 -33.28 15.27 0.87
CA GLU A 165 -33.00 14.67 2.18
C GLU A 165 -31.51 14.70 2.55
N LEU A 166 -30.61 14.53 1.57
CA LEU A 166 -29.17 14.61 1.81
C LEU A 166 -28.76 15.97 2.36
N GLY A 167 -29.28 17.06 1.76
CA GLY A 167 -29.02 18.43 2.24
C GLY A 167 -29.58 18.64 3.65
N THR A 168 -30.77 18.16 3.93
CA THR A 168 -31.39 18.21 5.26
C THR A 168 -30.59 17.43 6.28
N PHE A 169 -30.20 16.19 5.95
CA PHE A 169 -29.41 15.31 6.81
C PHE A 169 -28.06 15.91 7.19
N LEU A 170 -27.37 16.55 6.26
CA LEU A 170 -26.04 17.10 6.48
C LEU A 170 -26.06 18.48 7.17
N PHE A 171 -27.02 19.38 6.83
CA PHE A 171 -26.94 20.81 7.16
C PHE A 171 -28.06 21.33 8.04
N ARG A 172 -29.19 20.60 8.23
CA ARG A 172 -30.32 21.04 9.04
C ARG A 172 -30.43 20.21 10.33
N ASN A 173 -31.50 20.43 11.08
CA ASN A 173 -31.76 19.64 12.30
C ASN A 173 -32.28 18.25 11.96
N TRP A 174 -31.36 17.37 11.61
CA TRP A 174 -31.61 16.01 11.16
C TRP A 174 -32.36 15.14 12.19
N LYS A 175 -32.32 15.50 13.49
CA LYS A 175 -33.01 14.72 14.54
C LYS A 175 -34.54 14.88 14.54
N GLN A 176 -35.05 15.96 14.00
CA GLN A 176 -36.49 16.27 14.04
C GLN A 176 -37.25 15.81 12.80
N LYS A 177 -36.56 15.47 11.72
CA LYS A 177 -37.21 15.05 10.49
C LYS A 177 -37.19 13.52 10.35
N VAL A 178 -38.32 12.94 9.95
CA VAL A 178 -38.39 11.55 9.48
C VAL A 178 -37.89 11.52 8.04
N TYR A 179 -37.09 10.53 7.68
CA TYR A 179 -36.48 10.38 6.36
C TYR A 179 -37.11 9.22 5.58
N GLU A 180 -37.31 9.39 4.28
CA GLU A 180 -37.66 8.34 3.34
C GLU A 180 -36.45 7.45 3.03
N THR A 181 -35.24 8.04 3.00
CA THR A 181 -34.00 7.32 2.86
C THR A 181 -33.77 6.45 4.09
N GLU A 182 -33.92 5.13 3.93
CA GLU A 182 -33.85 4.14 5.02
C GLU A 182 -32.65 4.33 5.94
N LEU A 183 -31.46 4.52 5.36
CA LEU A 183 -30.22 4.64 6.16
C LEU A 183 -30.16 5.93 6.98
N PHE A 184 -30.77 7.04 6.49
CA PHE A 184 -30.85 8.29 7.28
C PHE A 184 -31.83 8.14 8.43
N GLU A 185 -32.94 7.43 8.19
CA GLU A 185 -33.91 7.15 9.25
C GLU A 185 -33.33 6.21 10.31
N LYS A 186 -32.64 5.13 9.92
CA LYS A 186 -31.91 4.25 10.84
C LYS A 186 -30.88 5.02 11.67
N PHE A 187 -30.13 5.94 11.05
CA PHE A 187 -29.19 6.79 11.77
C PHE A 187 -29.90 7.70 12.79
N ARG A 188 -31.06 8.28 12.43
CA ARG A 188 -31.86 9.09 13.35
C ARG A 188 -32.36 8.26 14.52
N GLN A 189 -32.96 7.09 14.25
CA GLN A 189 -33.47 6.17 15.27
C GLN A 189 -32.40 5.68 16.23
N ALA A 190 -31.20 5.37 15.73
CA ALA A 190 -30.05 4.91 16.53
C ALA A 190 -29.56 5.92 17.57
N HIS A 191 -29.94 7.19 17.46
CA HIS A 191 -29.66 8.16 18.51
C HIS A 191 -30.61 8.08 19.71
N PHE A 192 -31.75 7.40 19.57
CA PHE A 192 -32.79 7.26 20.59
C PHE A 192 -33.00 5.80 21.02
N SER A 193 -32.62 4.83 20.19
CA SER A 193 -32.80 3.40 20.42
C SER A 193 -31.49 2.64 20.33
N GLU A 194 -31.16 1.88 21.37
CA GLU A 194 -30.00 0.98 21.37
C GLU A 194 -30.10 -0.08 20.27
N GLN A 195 -31.30 -0.62 20.03
CA GLN A 195 -31.50 -1.68 19.04
C GLN A 195 -31.18 -1.20 17.62
N ALA A 196 -31.48 0.05 17.28
CA ALA A 196 -31.28 0.60 15.95
C ALA A 196 -29.80 0.84 15.58
N ILE A 197 -28.87 0.80 16.55
CA ILE A 197 -27.43 0.99 16.27
C ILE A 197 -26.85 -0.16 15.43
N TYR A 198 -27.41 -1.37 15.53
CA TYR A 198 -26.88 -2.56 14.84
C TYR A 198 -27.20 -2.60 13.33
N ASP A 199 -28.03 -1.69 12.86
CA ASP A 199 -28.34 -1.51 11.44
C ASP A 199 -27.43 -0.50 10.72
N LEU A 200 -26.47 0.07 11.47
CA LEU A 200 -25.56 1.11 10.96
C LEU A 200 -24.18 0.55 10.60
N PRO A 201 -23.42 1.27 9.75
CA PRO A 201 -22.02 0.92 9.52
C PRO A 201 -21.24 0.87 10.82
N PHE A 202 -20.38 -0.16 10.97
CA PHE A 202 -19.68 -0.47 12.22
C PHE A 202 -19.10 0.75 12.95
N THR A 203 -18.35 1.62 12.24
CA THR A 203 -17.70 2.79 12.87
C THR A 203 -18.67 3.81 13.44
N VAL A 204 -19.87 3.92 12.86
CA VAL A 204 -20.94 4.81 13.36
C VAL A 204 -21.64 4.16 14.55
N ALA A 205 -21.96 2.86 14.40
CA ALA A 205 -22.55 2.04 15.46
C ALA A 205 -21.67 2.02 16.72
N GLU A 206 -20.33 1.88 16.58
CA GLU A 206 -19.37 1.88 17.70
C GLU A 206 -19.45 3.19 18.50
N GLY A 207 -19.49 4.35 17.80
CA GLY A 207 -19.63 5.64 18.46
C GLY A 207 -20.97 5.81 19.21
N LEU A 208 -22.07 5.29 18.65
CA LEU A 208 -23.38 5.34 19.28
C LEU A 208 -23.54 4.32 20.41
N ALA A 209 -22.92 3.12 20.30
CA ALA A 209 -22.89 2.13 21.37
C ALA A 209 -22.26 2.70 22.65
N ALA A 210 -21.16 3.45 22.51
CA ALA A 210 -20.55 4.14 23.64
C ALA A 210 -21.52 5.17 24.29
N LYS A 211 -22.29 5.90 23.45
CA LYS A 211 -23.31 6.84 23.93
C LYS A 211 -24.44 6.13 24.71
N HIS A 212 -24.88 4.99 24.23
CA HIS A 212 -25.91 4.17 24.91
C HIS A 212 -25.36 3.30 26.05
N LYS A 213 -24.06 3.41 26.37
CA LYS A 213 -23.37 2.64 27.42
C LYS A 213 -23.45 1.13 27.23
N VAL A 214 -23.52 0.67 25.97
CA VAL A 214 -23.53 -0.76 25.63
C VAL A 214 -22.18 -1.38 25.97
N LYS A 215 -22.17 -2.54 26.63
CA LYS A 215 -20.94 -3.27 26.92
C LYS A 215 -20.26 -3.70 25.61
N ARG A 216 -18.93 -3.59 25.57
CA ARG A 216 -18.16 -3.81 24.33
C ARG A 216 -18.28 -5.22 23.79
N ASP A 217 -18.27 -6.22 24.65
CA ASP A 217 -18.45 -7.62 24.29
C ASP A 217 -19.82 -7.88 23.63
N VAL A 218 -20.90 -7.37 24.23
CA VAL A 218 -22.26 -7.44 23.69
C VAL A 218 -22.34 -6.73 22.34
N PHE A 219 -21.77 -5.53 22.23
CA PHE A 219 -21.74 -4.79 20.99
C PHE A 219 -21.02 -5.55 19.88
N LEU A 220 -19.79 -6.03 20.13
CA LEU A 220 -18.99 -6.77 19.15
C LEU A 220 -19.68 -8.05 18.68
N THR A 221 -20.32 -8.79 19.57
CA THR A 221 -21.04 -10.02 19.20
C THR A 221 -22.19 -9.74 18.23
N ARG A 222 -22.95 -8.66 18.47
CA ARG A 222 -24.14 -8.35 17.63
C ARG A 222 -23.82 -7.66 16.32
N ILE A 223 -22.76 -6.84 16.26
CA ILE A 223 -22.45 -5.99 15.08
C ILE A 223 -21.65 -6.71 13.98
N GLN A 224 -21.21 -7.95 14.17
CA GLN A 224 -20.31 -8.67 13.27
C GLN A 224 -20.76 -8.70 11.81
N GLN A 225 -22.06 -8.76 11.56
CA GLN A 225 -22.63 -8.80 10.20
C GLN A 225 -22.41 -7.47 9.44
N GLN A 226 -22.30 -6.35 10.17
CA GLN A 226 -22.05 -5.02 9.60
C GLN A 226 -20.56 -4.69 9.48
N MET A 227 -19.68 -5.57 9.98
CA MET A 227 -18.23 -5.35 9.93
C MET A 227 -17.65 -5.75 8.58
N THR A 228 -16.86 -4.87 8.00
CA THR A 228 -16.00 -5.23 6.88
C THR A 228 -14.90 -6.21 7.34
N VAL A 229 -14.33 -6.97 6.40
CA VAL A 229 -13.23 -7.92 6.68
C VAL A 229 -12.05 -7.20 7.36
N GLY A 230 -11.74 -5.96 6.94
CA GLY A 230 -10.69 -5.15 7.57
C GLY A 230 -11.02 -4.69 8.99
N GLU A 231 -12.29 -4.44 9.30
CA GLU A 231 -12.75 -4.13 10.66
C GLU A 231 -12.69 -5.39 11.52
N LYS A 232 -13.15 -6.54 11.03
CA LYS A 232 -13.03 -7.84 11.72
C LYS A 232 -11.57 -8.16 12.06
N LEU A 233 -10.66 -8.04 11.10
CA LEU A 233 -9.23 -8.29 11.28
C LEU A 233 -8.62 -7.40 12.39
N ARG A 234 -8.97 -6.12 12.40
CA ARG A 234 -8.48 -5.17 13.41
C ARG A 234 -8.92 -5.54 14.83
N PHE A 235 -10.13 -6.08 14.97
CA PHE A 235 -10.68 -6.42 16.27
C PHE A 235 -10.40 -7.86 16.72
N GLN A 236 -9.91 -8.73 15.84
CA GLN A 236 -9.54 -10.10 16.15
C GLN A 236 -8.58 -10.17 17.35
N GLY A 237 -7.49 -9.42 17.31
CA GLY A 237 -6.51 -9.42 18.41
C GLY A 237 -7.02 -8.81 19.71
N ALA A 238 -8.09 -8.01 19.70
CA ALA A 238 -8.75 -7.51 20.88
C ALA A 238 -9.77 -8.54 21.44
N ALA A 239 -10.45 -9.25 20.56
CA ALA A 239 -11.37 -10.33 20.89
C ALA A 239 -10.64 -11.52 21.53
N GLU A 240 -9.51 -11.93 20.99
CA GLU A 240 -8.66 -13.01 21.52
C GLU A 240 -8.15 -12.73 22.94
N ARG A 241 -7.89 -11.45 23.29
CA ARG A 241 -7.49 -11.09 24.67
C ARG A 241 -8.62 -11.14 25.69
N THR A 242 -9.86 -11.07 25.23
CA THR A 242 -11.02 -11.04 26.13
C THR A 242 -11.68 -12.41 26.29
N GLU A 243 -11.30 -13.42 25.49
CA GLU A 243 -11.83 -14.80 25.47
C GLU A 243 -13.37 -14.91 25.38
N LYS A 244 -14.06 -13.75 25.21
CA LYS A 244 -15.53 -13.65 25.29
C LYS A 244 -16.21 -13.46 23.95
N VAL A 245 -15.44 -13.10 22.92
CA VAL A 245 -15.99 -12.78 21.60
C VAL A 245 -15.20 -13.51 20.52
N GLU A 246 -15.81 -14.43 19.84
CA GLU A 246 -15.27 -15.05 18.64
C GLU A 246 -15.67 -14.21 17.42
N ILE A 247 -14.69 -13.75 16.64
CA ILE A 247 -14.92 -13.00 15.40
C ILE A 247 -14.75 -13.97 14.24
N ASP A 248 -15.83 -14.21 13.52
CA ASP A 248 -15.81 -14.99 12.28
C ASP A 248 -15.09 -14.22 11.16
N LEU A 249 -13.85 -14.64 10.88
CA LEU A 249 -12.97 -14.05 9.87
C LEU A 249 -12.84 -14.97 8.66
N ASP A 250 -13.41 -14.55 7.54
CA ASP A 250 -13.24 -15.25 6.27
C ASP A 250 -11.82 -14.98 5.71
N LEU A 251 -10.91 -15.95 5.94
CA LEU A 251 -9.52 -15.87 5.48
C LEU A 251 -9.40 -15.74 3.96
N GLY A 252 -10.35 -16.31 3.21
CA GLY A 252 -10.35 -16.27 1.75
C GLY A 252 -10.59 -14.88 1.15
N LYS A 253 -11.10 -13.93 1.94
CA LYS A 253 -11.31 -12.54 1.54
C LYS A 253 -10.18 -11.59 1.91
N LEU A 254 -9.17 -12.07 2.62
CA LEU A 254 -8.02 -11.26 2.98
C LEU A 254 -7.03 -11.14 1.81
N PRO A 255 -6.51 -9.92 1.53
CA PRO A 255 -5.34 -9.76 0.67
C PRO A 255 -4.15 -10.55 1.21
N LEU A 256 -3.29 -11.03 0.32
CA LEU A 256 -2.21 -11.96 0.63
C LEU A 256 -1.28 -11.46 1.74
N THR A 257 -0.77 -10.24 1.62
CA THR A 257 0.13 -9.66 2.64
C THR A 257 -0.59 -9.44 3.97
N LYS A 258 -1.87 -9.04 3.96
CA LYS A 258 -2.65 -8.89 5.20
C LYS A 258 -2.93 -10.24 5.85
N LEU A 259 -3.19 -11.28 5.06
CA LEU A 259 -3.35 -12.65 5.56
C LEU A 259 -2.06 -13.16 6.21
N ALA A 260 -0.91 -12.96 5.56
CA ALA A 260 0.39 -13.30 6.14
C ALA A 260 0.65 -12.58 7.47
N LEU A 261 0.39 -11.27 7.53
CA LEU A 261 0.51 -10.48 8.76
C LEU A 261 -0.43 -10.95 9.88
N TYR A 262 -1.66 -11.32 9.54
CA TYR A 262 -2.60 -11.89 10.49
C TYR A 262 -2.07 -13.20 11.07
N ILE A 263 -1.67 -14.14 10.22
CA ILE A 263 -1.12 -15.44 10.65
C ILE A 263 0.12 -15.23 11.53
N LEU A 264 1.04 -14.35 11.13
CA LEU A 264 2.22 -14.01 11.93
C LEU A 264 1.88 -13.35 13.27
N SER A 265 0.70 -12.78 13.44
CA SER A 265 0.25 -12.21 14.72
C SER A 265 -0.19 -13.28 15.74
N LEU A 266 -0.55 -14.46 15.27
CA LEU A 266 -0.99 -15.58 16.10
C LEU A 266 0.19 -16.25 16.83
N PRO A 267 -0.05 -16.88 18.01
CA PRO A 267 0.92 -17.74 18.67
C PRO A 267 1.39 -18.88 17.75
N LEU A 268 2.63 -19.35 17.96
CA LEU A 268 3.21 -20.43 17.13
C LEU A 268 2.41 -21.72 17.22
N GLU A 269 1.92 -22.06 18.38
CA GLU A 269 1.09 -23.25 18.63
C GLU A 269 -0.15 -23.23 17.73
N ARG A 270 -0.87 -22.11 17.71
CA ARG A 270 -2.06 -21.95 16.87
C ARG A 270 -1.74 -22.00 15.38
N ARG A 271 -0.57 -21.48 14.96
CA ARG A 271 -0.12 -21.58 13.56
C ARG A 271 0.16 -23.05 13.17
N LYS A 272 0.67 -23.86 14.11
CA LYS A 272 0.90 -25.30 13.90
C LYS A 272 -0.42 -26.08 13.85
N GLU A 273 -1.33 -25.81 14.78
CA GLU A 273 -2.64 -26.48 14.85
C GLU A 273 -3.48 -26.25 13.58
N GLN A 274 -3.47 -25.04 13.05
CA GLN A 274 -4.25 -24.65 11.87
C GLN A 274 -3.37 -24.59 10.60
N ARG A 275 -2.25 -25.26 10.59
CA ARG A 275 -1.23 -25.20 9.54
C ARG A 275 -1.82 -25.37 8.15
N GLU A 276 -2.57 -26.42 7.93
CA GLU A 276 -3.14 -26.76 6.62
C GLU A 276 -4.15 -25.69 6.13
N ILE A 277 -4.98 -25.17 7.04
CA ILE A 277 -5.94 -24.13 6.74
C ILE A 277 -5.23 -22.85 6.28
N PHE A 278 -4.14 -22.49 6.95
CA PHE A 278 -3.39 -21.28 6.63
C PHE A 278 -2.61 -21.39 5.31
N HIS A 279 -1.99 -22.57 5.04
CA HIS A 279 -1.35 -22.82 3.75
C HIS A 279 -2.35 -22.68 2.60
N GLN A 280 -3.47 -23.36 2.67
CA GLN A 280 -4.52 -23.29 1.64
C GLN A 280 -5.09 -21.89 1.46
N ALA A 281 -5.22 -21.12 2.54
CA ALA A 281 -5.69 -19.74 2.45
C ALA A 281 -4.67 -18.83 1.75
N LEU A 282 -3.38 -18.94 2.10
CA LEU A 282 -2.30 -18.17 1.47
C LEU A 282 -2.14 -18.54 0.00
N GLU A 283 -2.16 -19.81 -0.36
CA GLU A 283 -2.11 -20.27 -1.75
C GLU A 283 -3.31 -19.75 -2.57
N ARG A 284 -4.51 -19.83 -2.03
CA ARG A 284 -5.72 -19.28 -2.69
C ARG A 284 -5.60 -17.79 -2.92
N SER A 285 -5.12 -17.06 -1.90
CA SER A 285 -4.91 -15.62 -2.01
C SER A 285 -3.83 -15.29 -3.05
N ALA A 286 -2.71 -16.01 -3.08
CA ALA A 286 -1.66 -15.86 -4.10
C ALA A 286 -2.20 -16.10 -5.51
N ARG A 287 -2.95 -17.18 -5.73
CA ARG A 287 -3.62 -17.45 -7.03
C ARG A 287 -4.61 -16.35 -7.42
N SER A 288 -5.30 -15.75 -6.44
CA SER A 288 -6.21 -14.62 -6.69
C SER A 288 -5.46 -13.37 -7.17
N VAL A 289 -4.27 -13.11 -6.64
CA VAL A 289 -3.37 -12.04 -7.13
C VAL A 289 -2.99 -12.31 -8.59
N LEU A 290 -2.54 -13.53 -8.90
CA LEU A 290 -2.11 -13.91 -10.25
C LEU A 290 -3.24 -13.93 -11.29
N LYS A 291 -4.50 -14.07 -10.87
CA LYS A 291 -5.66 -13.90 -11.77
C LYS A 291 -5.85 -12.45 -12.21
N LYS A 292 -5.54 -11.49 -11.33
CA LYS A 292 -5.68 -10.05 -11.60
C LYS A 292 -4.45 -9.46 -12.32
N ALA A 293 -3.27 -9.93 -11.93
CA ALA A 293 -2.00 -9.52 -12.49
C ALA A 293 -1.20 -10.78 -12.87
N PRO A 294 -1.39 -11.33 -14.07
CA PRO A 294 -0.76 -12.58 -14.49
C PRO A 294 0.76 -12.47 -14.48
N LEU A 295 1.41 -13.41 -13.81
CA LEU A 295 2.85 -13.54 -13.75
C LEU A 295 3.21 -15.02 -13.94
N LYS A 296 4.05 -15.34 -14.91
CA LYS A 296 4.56 -16.69 -15.16
C LYS A 296 6.07 -16.63 -15.18
N LEU A 297 6.68 -17.36 -14.27
CA LEU A 297 8.13 -17.41 -14.08
C LEU A 297 8.67 -18.82 -14.36
N GLY A 298 9.93 -18.91 -14.77
CA GLY A 298 10.65 -20.17 -14.92
C GLY A 298 11.14 -20.70 -13.58
N LYS A 299 12.46 -20.87 -13.46
CA LYS A 299 13.13 -21.31 -12.22
C LYS A 299 13.42 -20.10 -11.33
N VAL A 300 12.85 -20.08 -10.15
CA VAL A 300 12.97 -18.96 -9.20
C VAL A 300 13.57 -19.42 -7.89
N ALA A 301 14.55 -18.67 -7.42
CA ALA A 301 15.06 -18.74 -6.05
C ALA A 301 14.69 -17.46 -5.29
N ALA A 302 14.15 -17.58 -4.08
CA ALA A 302 13.87 -16.45 -3.21
C ALA A 302 14.79 -16.45 -2.00
N VAL A 303 15.47 -15.34 -1.73
CA VAL A 303 16.20 -15.07 -0.49
C VAL A 303 15.28 -14.22 0.38
N LEU A 304 14.88 -14.74 1.54
CA LEU A 304 13.83 -14.18 2.37
C LEU A 304 14.39 -13.85 3.76
N ASP A 305 14.27 -12.58 4.13
CA ASP A 305 14.78 -12.09 5.39
C ASP A 305 13.79 -12.31 6.53
N CYS A 306 14.23 -13.06 7.55
CA CYS A 306 13.53 -13.23 8.82
C CYS A 306 14.41 -12.82 10.02
N SER A 307 15.42 -11.98 9.81
CA SER A 307 16.26 -11.41 10.86
C SER A 307 15.47 -10.51 11.82
N TYR A 308 16.12 -10.05 12.89
CA TYR A 308 15.46 -9.30 13.95
C TYR A 308 14.80 -8.00 13.44
N SER A 309 15.40 -7.29 12.48
CA SER A 309 14.84 -6.06 11.89
C SER A 309 13.50 -6.31 11.17
N SER A 310 13.24 -7.53 10.70
CA SER A 310 11.96 -7.93 10.11
C SER A 310 10.78 -7.88 11.09
N SER A 311 11.05 -7.69 12.42
CA SER A 311 10.02 -7.39 13.42
C SER A 311 9.27 -6.08 13.12
N GLY A 312 9.88 -5.17 12.36
CA GLY A 312 9.35 -3.87 12.03
C GLY A 312 9.22 -2.94 13.24
N SER A 313 8.45 -1.87 13.12
CA SER A 313 8.20 -0.90 14.19
C SER A 313 6.92 -1.18 14.97
N SER A 314 6.66 -0.37 16.00
CA SER A 314 5.37 -0.40 16.74
C SER A 314 4.16 -0.06 15.84
N GLU A 315 4.34 0.74 14.78
CA GLU A 315 3.29 1.11 13.82
C GLU A 315 3.17 0.12 12.66
N LYS A 316 4.25 -0.61 12.35
CA LYS A 316 4.36 -1.57 11.24
C LYS A 316 4.88 -2.93 11.73
N ARG A 317 4.23 -3.49 12.74
CA ARG A 317 4.65 -4.76 13.35
C ARG A 317 4.76 -5.88 12.33
N ARG A 318 5.92 -6.53 12.28
CA ARG A 318 6.25 -7.68 11.41
C ARG A 318 6.01 -7.39 9.92
N ARG A 319 5.97 -6.10 9.52
CA ARG A 319 5.64 -5.76 8.14
C ARG A 319 6.64 -6.35 7.13
N PRO A 320 7.96 -6.18 7.29
CA PRO A 320 8.94 -6.79 6.36
C PRO A 320 8.81 -8.30 6.31
N LEU A 321 8.67 -8.97 7.46
CA LEU A 321 8.47 -10.42 7.51
C LEU A 321 7.15 -10.85 6.82
N GLY A 322 6.07 -10.10 7.02
CA GLY A 322 4.79 -10.38 6.37
C GLY A 322 4.87 -10.28 4.85
N VAL A 323 5.64 -9.29 4.34
CA VAL A 323 5.93 -9.16 2.90
C VAL A 323 6.76 -10.34 2.42
N ALA A 324 7.79 -10.76 3.16
CA ALA A 324 8.63 -11.92 2.79
C ALA A 324 7.81 -13.21 2.72
N VAL A 325 6.96 -13.51 3.71
CA VAL A 325 6.06 -14.68 3.71
C VAL A 325 5.05 -14.60 2.56
N ALA A 326 4.41 -13.46 2.35
CA ALA A 326 3.45 -13.28 1.26
C ALA A 326 4.12 -13.43 -0.11
N THR A 327 5.33 -12.89 -0.29
CA THR A 327 6.12 -13.04 -1.52
C THR A 327 6.53 -14.49 -1.76
N HIS A 328 6.87 -15.25 -0.70
CA HIS A 328 7.12 -16.68 -0.79
C HIS A 328 5.96 -17.42 -1.48
N TYR A 329 4.73 -17.27 -0.98
CA TYR A 329 3.56 -17.95 -1.57
C TYR A 329 3.22 -17.43 -2.97
N LEU A 330 3.43 -16.14 -3.24
CA LEU A 330 3.18 -15.58 -4.57
C LEU A 330 4.17 -16.13 -5.60
N LEU A 331 5.46 -16.13 -5.29
CA LEU A 331 6.50 -16.68 -6.17
C LEU A 331 6.33 -18.18 -6.37
N GLN A 332 6.01 -18.94 -5.32
CA GLN A 332 5.72 -20.36 -5.43
C GLN A 332 4.56 -20.64 -6.40
N ALA A 333 3.49 -19.83 -6.34
CA ALA A 333 2.34 -19.97 -7.22
C ALA A 333 2.60 -19.51 -8.67
N ALA A 334 3.58 -18.61 -8.88
CA ALA A 334 3.90 -18.01 -10.17
C ALA A 334 4.98 -18.77 -10.95
N SER A 335 5.75 -19.64 -10.30
CA SER A 335 6.97 -20.28 -10.86
C SER A 335 6.74 -21.71 -11.30
N GLN A 336 7.48 -22.16 -12.31
CA GLN A 336 7.54 -23.56 -12.72
C GLN A 336 8.35 -24.39 -11.70
N GLU A 337 9.50 -23.88 -11.27
CA GLU A 337 10.32 -24.44 -10.19
C GLU A 337 10.61 -23.32 -9.19
N TYR A 338 10.40 -23.59 -7.90
CA TYR A 338 10.59 -22.59 -6.84
C TYR A 338 11.41 -23.15 -5.69
N ARG A 339 12.38 -22.37 -5.19
CA ARG A 339 13.15 -22.65 -3.98
C ARG A 339 13.23 -21.42 -3.10
N ALA A 340 12.99 -21.59 -1.79
CA ALA A 340 13.13 -20.53 -0.79
C ALA A 340 14.35 -20.75 0.08
N PHE A 341 15.07 -19.66 0.34
CA PHE A 341 16.26 -19.62 1.19
C PHE A 341 16.05 -18.50 2.22
N TRP A 342 15.83 -18.87 3.46
CA TRP A 342 15.62 -17.95 4.56
C TRP A 342 16.95 -17.59 5.22
N THR A 343 17.08 -16.38 5.80
CA THR A 343 18.26 -15.96 6.58
C THR A 343 18.47 -16.81 7.83
N VAL A 344 17.44 -17.47 8.32
CA VAL A 344 17.53 -18.54 9.33
C VAL A 344 16.84 -19.77 8.76
N PRO A 345 17.41 -20.96 8.85
CA PRO A 345 16.79 -22.19 8.33
C PRO A 345 15.40 -22.41 8.90
N VAL A 346 14.40 -22.60 8.05
CA VAL A 346 13.00 -22.78 8.39
C VAL A 346 12.41 -23.89 7.54
N GLU A 347 11.78 -24.88 8.17
CA GLU A 347 11.09 -25.97 7.50
C GLU A 347 9.72 -25.56 6.94
N ASP A 348 9.07 -24.59 7.63
CA ASP A 348 7.73 -24.14 7.31
C ASP A 348 7.62 -22.61 7.43
N ALA A 349 7.26 -21.95 6.34
CA ALA A 349 7.10 -20.50 6.26
C ALA A 349 6.08 -19.94 7.28
N LEU A 350 5.14 -20.74 7.79
CA LEU A 350 4.20 -20.32 8.85
C LEU A 350 4.87 -20.24 10.23
N GLN A 351 6.02 -20.88 10.41
CA GLN A 351 6.72 -20.89 11.71
C GLN A 351 7.80 -19.82 11.82
N VAL A 352 8.01 -19.04 10.76
CA VAL A 352 8.99 -17.93 10.79
C VAL A 352 8.66 -16.93 11.87
N ARG A 353 9.72 -16.39 12.47
CA ARG A 353 9.65 -15.29 13.43
C ARG A 353 10.88 -14.40 13.27
N PRO A 354 10.78 -13.10 13.59
CA PRO A 354 11.95 -12.21 13.57
C PRO A 354 12.99 -12.73 14.58
N HIS A 355 14.19 -13.06 14.10
CA HIS A 355 15.21 -13.68 14.95
C HIS A 355 16.59 -13.52 14.36
N GLY A 356 17.59 -13.32 15.22
CA GLY A 356 19.00 -13.35 14.87
C GLY A 356 19.53 -12.13 14.11
N GLN A 357 20.78 -12.21 13.74
CA GLN A 357 21.46 -11.23 12.89
C GLN A 357 21.03 -11.40 11.43
N THR A 358 21.31 -10.39 10.61
CA THR A 358 20.98 -10.42 9.18
C THR A 358 22.20 -10.98 8.41
N ASP A 359 22.16 -12.28 8.11
CA ASP A 359 23.05 -12.94 7.16
C ASP A 359 22.30 -13.15 5.84
N LEU A 360 22.51 -12.28 4.88
CA LEU A 360 21.99 -12.43 3.53
C LEU A 360 22.96 -13.18 2.61
N ALA A 361 24.23 -13.17 2.94
CA ALA A 361 25.28 -13.77 2.10
C ALA A 361 25.12 -15.30 1.97
N THR A 362 24.90 -16.00 3.07
CA THR A 362 24.76 -17.45 3.07
C THR A 362 23.57 -17.96 2.24
N PRO A 363 22.32 -17.51 2.46
CA PRO A 363 21.18 -17.92 1.65
C PRO A 363 21.29 -17.44 0.19
N LEU A 364 21.95 -16.29 -0.05
CA LEU A 364 22.20 -15.81 -1.41
C LEU A 364 23.16 -16.71 -2.18
N LEU A 365 24.24 -17.17 -1.57
CA LEU A 365 25.15 -18.16 -2.20
C LEU A 365 24.40 -19.44 -2.58
N ALA A 366 23.55 -19.94 -1.70
CA ALA A 366 22.74 -21.13 -1.98
C ALA A 366 21.73 -20.88 -3.13
N ALA A 367 21.10 -19.70 -3.15
CA ALA A 367 20.17 -19.29 -4.20
C ALA A 367 20.86 -19.18 -5.57
N LEU A 368 22.01 -18.53 -5.64
CA LEU A 368 22.81 -18.39 -6.86
C LEU A 368 23.33 -19.73 -7.37
N GLY A 369 23.66 -20.67 -6.47
CA GLY A 369 24.07 -22.04 -6.81
C GLY A 369 22.92 -22.95 -7.24
N SER A 370 21.66 -22.54 -7.09
CA SER A 370 20.50 -23.40 -7.39
C SER A 370 20.16 -23.54 -8.88
N GLY A 371 20.81 -22.76 -9.76
CA GLY A 371 20.52 -22.74 -11.19
C GLY A 371 19.22 -22.02 -11.55
N ALA A 372 18.77 -21.09 -10.71
CA ALA A 372 17.57 -20.26 -10.98
C ALA A 372 17.81 -19.24 -12.08
N ASP A 373 16.77 -18.98 -12.89
CA ASP A 373 16.76 -17.94 -13.91
C ASP A 373 16.54 -16.55 -13.27
N LEU A 374 15.80 -16.53 -12.15
CA LEU A 374 15.48 -15.33 -11.37
C LEU A 374 15.76 -15.56 -9.89
N VAL A 375 16.53 -14.66 -9.28
CA VAL A 375 16.74 -14.59 -7.83
C VAL A 375 16.03 -13.34 -7.30
N VAL A 376 15.08 -13.51 -6.39
CA VAL A 376 14.36 -12.42 -5.72
C VAL A 376 14.81 -12.35 -4.27
N ILE A 377 15.37 -11.22 -3.85
CA ILE A 377 15.81 -10.97 -2.48
C ILE A 377 14.79 -10.07 -1.82
N VAL A 378 14.20 -10.49 -0.70
CA VAL A 378 13.25 -9.67 0.08
C VAL A 378 13.88 -9.35 1.43
N SER A 379 14.36 -8.12 1.61
CA SER A 379 15.04 -7.64 2.81
C SER A 379 14.93 -6.11 2.92
N ASP A 380 15.14 -5.56 4.12
CA ASP A 380 15.30 -4.12 4.35
C ASP A 380 16.68 -3.59 3.88
N GLY A 381 17.56 -4.47 3.40
CA GLY A 381 18.89 -4.14 2.93
C GLY A 381 19.92 -3.85 4.05
N CYS A 382 19.55 -4.07 5.32
CA CYS A 382 20.45 -3.93 6.46
C CYS A 382 21.14 -5.25 6.76
N GLU A 383 22.30 -5.51 6.16
CA GLU A 383 23.13 -6.68 6.46
C GLU A 383 24.16 -6.35 7.53
N ASN A 384 24.27 -7.19 8.55
CA ASN A 384 25.21 -6.99 9.65
C ASN A 384 26.09 -8.18 9.97
N TYR A 385 25.88 -9.33 9.31
CA TYR A 385 26.67 -10.55 9.55
C TYR A 385 26.81 -11.42 8.31
N PRO A 386 27.97 -11.41 7.64
CA PRO A 386 29.02 -10.39 7.75
C PRO A 386 28.55 -9.06 7.11
N PRO A 387 29.02 -7.92 7.62
CA PRO A 387 28.66 -6.63 7.00
C PRO A 387 29.04 -6.59 5.52
N ASN A 388 28.12 -6.19 4.65
CA ASN A 388 28.27 -6.14 3.19
C ASN A 388 28.58 -7.49 2.52
N GLY A 389 28.34 -8.61 3.20
CA GLY A 389 28.62 -9.94 2.64
C GLY A 389 27.85 -10.24 1.37
N ALA A 390 26.55 -9.94 1.34
CA ALA A 390 25.73 -10.12 0.14
C ALA A 390 26.17 -9.21 -1.01
N ALA A 391 26.57 -7.97 -0.72
CA ALA A 391 27.09 -7.07 -1.74
C ALA A 391 28.36 -7.62 -2.40
N GLU A 392 29.26 -8.19 -1.60
CA GLU A 392 30.48 -8.80 -2.10
C GLU A 392 30.21 -10.10 -2.88
N VAL A 393 29.29 -10.95 -2.41
CA VAL A 393 28.84 -12.15 -3.14
C VAL A 393 28.30 -11.75 -4.51
N LEU A 394 27.43 -10.74 -4.58
CA LEU A 394 26.86 -10.23 -5.85
C LEU A 394 27.93 -9.68 -6.77
N ARG A 395 28.87 -8.91 -6.23
CA ARG A 395 29.98 -8.35 -7.00
C ARG A 395 30.83 -9.45 -7.65
N ILE A 396 31.22 -10.46 -6.86
CA ILE A 396 32.01 -11.58 -7.35
C ILE A 396 31.21 -12.43 -8.36
N PHE A 397 29.96 -12.74 -8.06
CA PHE A 397 29.08 -13.50 -8.95
C PHE A 397 28.97 -12.83 -10.31
N ARG A 398 28.64 -11.53 -10.35
CA ARG A 398 28.53 -10.74 -11.59
C ARG A 398 29.84 -10.65 -12.36
N ALA A 399 30.96 -10.50 -11.66
CA ALA A 399 32.28 -10.33 -12.30
C ALA A 399 32.87 -11.64 -12.82
N LYS A 400 32.63 -12.77 -12.14
CA LYS A 400 33.33 -14.02 -12.39
C LYS A 400 32.44 -15.16 -12.90
N LEU A 401 31.23 -15.29 -12.37
CA LEU A 401 30.36 -16.44 -12.64
C LEU A 401 29.23 -16.12 -13.65
N ASP A 402 28.73 -14.90 -13.63
CA ASP A 402 27.67 -14.46 -14.52
C ASP A 402 27.95 -13.08 -15.17
N PRO A 403 29.08 -12.92 -15.89
CA PRO A 403 29.42 -11.65 -16.54
C PRO A 403 28.42 -11.27 -17.67
N LYS A 404 27.70 -12.24 -18.19
CA LYS A 404 26.66 -12.04 -19.24
C LYS A 404 25.28 -11.75 -18.65
N ARG A 405 25.15 -11.64 -17.35
CA ARG A 405 23.89 -11.37 -16.64
C ARG A 405 22.73 -12.29 -17.06
N ARG A 406 22.98 -13.58 -17.18
CA ARG A 406 21.97 -14.59 -17.56
C ARG A 406 20.96 -14.81 -16.44
N THR A 407 21.41 -14.74 -15.17
CA THR A 407 20.53 -14.82 -14.00
C THR A 407 20.02 -13.42 -13.69
N SER A 408 18.72 -13.23 -13.73
CA SER A 408 18.10 -12.00 -13.23
C SER A 408 18.14 -11.99 -11.70
N ILE A 409 18.59 -10.90 -11.09
CA ILE A 409 18.63 -10.74 -9.62
C ILE A 409 17.99 -9.41 -9.27
N ILE A 410 17.02 -9.43 -8.37
CA ILE A 410 16.27 -8.25 -7.96
C ILE A 410 16.18 -8.20 -6.44
N HIS A 411 16.49 -7.06 -5.86
CA HIS A 411 16.25 -6.77 -4.45
C HIS A 411 14.92 -6.03 -4.29
N CYS A 412 13.99 -6.63 -3.55
CA CYS A 412 12.69 -6.07 -3.19
C CYS A 412 12.77 -5.57 -1.74
N ASN A 413 12.76 -4.24 -1.55
CA ASN A 413 12.91 -3.64 -0.23
C ASN A 413 11.56 -3.10 0.28
N PRO A 414 11.00 -3.63 1.39
CA PRO A 414 9.74 -3.17 1.97
C PRO A 414 9.87 -1.89 2.82
N VAL A 415 11.09 -1.37 3.03
CA VAL A 415 11.39 -0.30 3.98
C VAL A 415 12.03 0.89 3.29
N PHE A 416 11.45 2.07 3.51
CA PHE A 416 12.04 3.34 3.08
C PHE A 416 13.01 3.87 4.14
N ASN A 417 14.19 4.32 3.71
CA ASN A 417 15.19 4.95 4.56
C ASN A 417 15.09 6.48 4.42
N SER A 418 14.76 7.16 5.50
CA SER A 418 14.56 8.60 5.53
C SER A 418 15.86 9.39 5.39
N GLU A 419 16.97 8.86 5.85
CA GLU A 419 18.27 9.52 5.78
C GLU A 419 18.80 9.63 4.34
N ASP A 420 18.59 8.58 3.55
CA ASP A 420 19.04 8.51 2.16
C ASP A 420 17.99 9.01 1.16
N PHE A 421 16.81 9.42 1.61
CA PHE A 421 15.65 9.76 0.76
C PHE A 421 15.28 8.65 -0.24
N SER A 422 15.64 7.42 0.03
CA SER A 422 15.54 6.29 -0.88
C SER A 422 15.33 4.97 -0.15
N LEU A 423 15.36 3.89 -0.90
CA LEU A 423 15.49 2.54 -0.34
C LEU A 423 16.98 2.24 -0.13
N ARG A 424 17.29 1.50 0.92
CA ARG A 424 18.65 0.98 1.08
C ARG A 424 18.94 -0.04 -0.01
N ASN A 425 19.97 0.22 -0.81
CA ASN A 425 20.45 -0.67 -1.84
C ASN A 425 21.35 -1.75 -1.25
N LEU A 426 21.08 -3.01 -1.57
CA LEU A 426 21.93 -4.12 -1.16
C LEU A 426 23.26 -4.12 -1.94
N SER A 427 23.21 -3.81 -3.23
CA SER A 427 24.39 -3.71 -4.10
C SER A 427 24.08 -2.85 -5.33
N ALA A 428 25.06 -2.07 -5.79
CA ALA A 428 24.94 -1.33 -7.04
C ALA A 428 24.92 -2.22 -8.29
N SER A 429 25.19 -3.53 -8.16
CA SER A 429 25.22 -4.48 -9.29
C SER A 429 23.87 -5.07 -9.63
N ILE A 430 22.84 -4.83 -8.81
CA ILE A 430 21.48 -5.33 -8.99
C ILE A 430 20.45 -4.22 -8.76
N PRO A 431 19.27 -4.25 -9.43
CA PRO A 431 18.20 -3.29 -9.14
C PRO A 431 17.60 -3.51 -7.76
N THR A 432 17.29 -2.40 -7.07
CA THR A 432 16.47 -2.39 -5.87
C THR A 432 15.14 -1.72 -6.17
N VAL A 433 14.04 -2.38 -5.83
CA VAL A 433 12.67 -1.89 -6.00
C VAL A 433 11.90 -1.89 -4.69
N GLY A 434 11.02 -0.90 -4.51
CA GLY A 434 10.15 -0.84 -3.36
C GLY A 434 9.05 -1.91 -3.43
N LEU A 435 8.84 -2.65 -2.34
CA LEU A 435 7.78 -3.66 -2.26
C LEU A 435 7.01 -3.54 -0.95
N ARG A 436 5.95 -2.74 -0.95
CA ARG A 436 5.11 -2.58 0.22
C ARG A 436 4.23 -3.80 0.52
N ASP A 437 3.57 -4.31 -0.49
CA ASP A 437 2.71 -5.50 -0.44
C ASP A 437 3.19 -6.51 -1.49
N ALA A 438 3.13 -7.79 -1.19
CA ALA A 438 3.55 -8.83 -2.16
C ALA A 438 2.69 -8.80 -3.43
N GLU A 439 1.44 -8.33 -3.32
CA GLU A 439 0.53 -8.14 -4.43
C GLU A 439 1.05 -7.17 -5.51
N ASP A 440 1.97 -6.28 -5.13
CA ASP A 440 2.58 -5.30 -6.04
C ASP A 440 3.73 -5.92 -6.86
N LEU A 441 4.20 -7.11 -6.50
CA LEU A 441 5.38 -7.76 -7.11
C LEU A 441 5.31 -7.86 -8.65
N PRO A 442 4.20 -8.25 -9.31
CA PRO A 442 4.13 -8.29 -10.77
C PRO A 442 4.46 -6.95 -11.43
N THR A 443 3.97 -5.85 -10.86
CA THR A 443 4.27 -4.48 -11.32
C THR A 443 5.73 -4.12 -11.04
N MET A 444 6.27 -4.51 -9.88
CA MET A 444 7.63 -4.18 -9.48
C MET A 444 8.69 -4.91 -10.30
N LEU A 445 8.45 -6.14 -10.70
CA LEU A 445 9.34 -6.87 -11.61
C LEU A 445 9.44 -6.15 -12.97
N GLY A 446 8.33 -5.60 -13.49
CA GLY A 446 8.33 -4.77 -14.68
C GLY A 446 9.09 -3.45 -14.51
N PHE A 447 9.05 -2.86 -13.31
CA PHE A 447 9.73 -1.61 -12.99
C PHE A 447 11.24 -1.78 -12.73
N ALA A 448 11.70 -2.98 -12.35
CA ALA A 448 13.09 -3.26 -11.96
C ALA A 448 14.11 -2.88 -13.05
N ARG A 449 13.76 -2.97 -14.34
CA ARG A 449 14.61 -2.56 -15.46
C ARG A 449 15.00 -1.08 -15.46
N PHE A 450 14.22 -0.24 -14.80
CA PHE A 450 14.54 1.18 -14.63
C PHE A 450 15.45 1.43 -13.42
N ALA A 451 15.33 0.58 -12.41
CA ALA A 451 16.10 0.69 -11.18
C ALA A 451 17.57 0.26 -11.34
N ASP A 452 17.91 -0.56 -12.35
CA ASP A 452 19.30 -0.95 -12.63
C ASP A 452 20.10 0.09 -13.45
N GLY A 453 19.44 1.16 -13.87
CA GLY A 453 20.08 2.24 -14.62
C GLY A 453 20.32 1.94 -16.10
N SER A 454 19.92 0.78 -16.63
CA SER A 454 20.16 0.39 -18.02
C SER A 454 19.21 1.07 -19.02
N ALA A 455 17.98 1.37 -18.61
CA ALA A 455 16.98 2.01 -19.46
C ALA A 455 17.11 3.55 -19.47
N PRO A 456 17.00 4.21 -20.62
CA PRO A 456 17.05 5.66 -20.73
C PRO A 456 15.76 6.33 -20.18
N LEU A 457 15.80 7.65 -19.96
CA LEU A 457 14.66 8.45 -19.50
C LEU A 457 13.45 8.27 -20.40
N SER A 458 13.65 8.29 -21.73
CA SER A 458 12.57 8.14 -22.73
C SER A 458 11.78 6.84 -22.60
N GLU A 459 12.42 5.74 -22.20
CA GLU A 459 11.72 4.47 -21.94
C GLU A 459 10.89 4.53 -20.64
N LEU A 460 11.38 5.22 -19.59
CA LEU A 460 10.61 5.44 -18.38
C LEU A 460 9.39 6.33 -18.65
N GLU A 461 9.55 7.38 -19.46
CA GLU A 461 8.44 8.25 -19.89
C GLU A 461 7.40 7.48 -20.70
N ALA A 462 7.84 6.63 -21.64
CA ALA A 462 6.97 5.78 -22.44
C ALA A 462 6.21 4.76 -21.55
N TYR A 463 6.90 4.13 -20.62
CA TYR A 463 6.29 3.23 -19.64
C TYR A 463 5.21 3.95 -18.82
N LEU A 464 5.50 5.14 -18.27
CA LEU A 464 4.52 5.91 -17.52
C LEU A 464 3.34 6.34 -18.40
N ALA A 465 3.56 6.71 -19.65
CA ALA A 465 2.51 7.06 -20.59
C ALA A 465 1.60 5.87 -20.91
N GLU A 466 2.16 4.68 -21.11
CA GLU A 466 1.40 3.44 -21.29
C GLU A 466 0.55 3.11 -20.06
N ARG A 467 1.13 3.21 -18.84
CA ARG A 467 0.40 3.01 -17.58
C ARG A 467 -0.75 4.01 -17.43
N VAL A 468 -0.57 5.25 -17.85
CA VAL A 468 -1.64 6.27 -17.88
C VAL A 468 -2.77 5.85 -18.81
N GLN A 469 -2.45 5.40 -20.03
CA GLN A 469 -3.46 4.94 -20.99
C GLN A 469 -4.25 3.75 -20.42
N GLN A 470 -3.57 2.74 -19.85
CA GLN A 470 -4.23 1.60 -19.18
C GLN A 470 -5.16 2.08 -18.06
N MET A 471 -4.65 2.91 -17.15
CA MET A 471 -5.42 3.44 -16.03
C MET A 471 -6.68 4.20 -16.47
N LEU A 472 -6.60 5.02 -17.54
CA LEU A 472 -7.73 5.80 -18.00
C LEU A 472 -8.70 5.00 -18.89
N SER A 473 -8.30 3.86 -19.44
CA SER A 473 -9.16 2.96 -20.24
C SER A 473 -10.01 2.02 -19.39
N GLU A 474 -9.68 1.82 -18.12
CA GLU A 474 -10.44 0.98 -17.18
C GLU A 474 -11.68 1.68 -16.60
N THR A 475 -12.04 2.85 -17.12
CA THR A 475 -13.21 3.65 -16.69
C THR A 475 -14.42 3.33 -17.55
#